data_c7b6ea9de15eeac92d62fda3f5cc4efe
#
_entry.id   c7b6ea9de15eeac92d62fda3f5cc4efe
#
_cell.length_a   1.000
_cell.length_b   1.000
_cell.length_c   1.000
_cell.angle_alpha   90.00
_cell.angle_beta   90.00
_cell.angle_gamma   90.00
#
_symmetry.space_group_name_H-M   'P 1'
#
loop_
_entity.id
_entity.type
_entity.pdbx_description
1 polymer ?
#
loop_
_entity_poly.entity_id
_entity_poly.type
_entity_poly.pdbx_seq_one_letter_code
_entity_poly.pdbx_strand_id
1 'polypeptide(L)'
;MRSWLKFKETWLDKRIDYDGTYGYQCVDLIKLYLEFLGFWKIKSLGNAKQVPQANLFNSGREKVIGTANVMQGDIIIRTQDKYWHIAIVDRIVWGFVHVLEQNGSGKNSGSGIWDNAIRIHAYPLKWYDMVLRCSKIIENLELEKTYIKEKIAERQAYLNNHPEDPTARASLEATVDYGNCIEYLKKK
;
A
#
# COMPACT_ATOMS: atom_id res chain seq x y z
N MET A 1 -9.36 -12.71 -6.06
CA MET A 1 -8.93 -12.53 -4.65
C MET A 1 -8.36 -11.13 -4.49
N ARG A 2 -8.76 -10.40 -3.42
CA ARG A 2 -8.38 -8.99 -3.18
C ARG A 2 -7.38 -8.90 -2.03
N SER A 3 -6.20 -9.49 -2.19
CA SER A 3 -5.16 -9.44 -1.17
C SER A 3 -4.21 -8.26 -1.39
N TRP A 4 -3.69 -7.68 -0.30
CA TRP A 4 -2.70 -6.61 -0.36
C TRP A 4 -1.44 -7.05 -1.13
N LEU A 5 -0.94 -8.26 -0.82
CA LEU A 5 0.24 -8.79 -1.50
C LEU A 5 0.03 -8.88 -3.01
N LYS A 6 -1.14 -9.38 -3.43
CA LYS A 6 -1.49 -9.44 -4.86
C LYS A 6 -1.58 -8.04 -5.48
N PHE A 7 -2.15 -7.07 -4.78
CA PHE A 7 -2.19 -5.69 -5.25
C PHE A 7 -0.78 -5.15 -5.45
N LYS A 8 0.08 -5.28 -4.44
CA LYS A 8 1.47 -4.84 -4.47
C LYS A 8 2.24 -5.50 -5.61
N GLU A 9 2.22 -6.83 -5.73
CA GLU A 9 2.91 -7.57 -6.78
C GLU A 9 2.43 -7.18 -8.19
N THR A 10 1.14 -6.85 -8.33
CA THR A 10 0.58 -6.46 -9.61
C THR A 10 1.04 -5.07 -10.05
N TRP A 11 1.18 -4.14 -9.12
CA TRP A 11 1.32 -2.72 -9.45
C TRP A 11 2.69 -2.12 -9.12
N LEU A 12 3.51 -2.78 -8.31
CA LEU A 12 4.89 -2.35 -8.06
C LEU A 12 5.62 -2.16 -9.40
N ASP A 13 6.43 -1.11 -9.49
CA ASP A 13 7.20 -0.70 -10.67
C ASP A 13 6.39 -0.22 -11.87
N LYS A 14 5.06 -0.20 -11.78
CA LYS A 14 4.19 0.34 -12.82
C LYS A 14 3.86 1.81 -12.57
N ARG A 15 3.27 2.45 -13.57
CA ARG A 15 2.76 3.81 -13.52
C ARG A 15 1.27 3.78 -13.79
N ILE A 16 0.52 4.52 -13.01
CA ILE A 16 -0.94 4.57 -13.11
C ILE A 16 -1.38 6.02 -13.27
N ASP A 17 -2.00 6.30 -14.39
CA ASP A 17 -2.81 7.49 -14.66
C ASP A 17 -4.27 7.01 -14.73
N TYR A 18 -4.94 7.02 -13.58
CA TYR A 18 -6.24 6.37 -13.42
C TYR A 18 -7.36 7.07 -14.20
N ASP A 19 -7.28 8.38 -14.31
CA ASP A 19 -8.33 9.18 -14.97
C ASP A 19 -7.86 9.92 -16.24
N GLY A 20 -6.61 9.72 -16.64
CA GLY A 20 -6.02 10.37 -17.81
C GLY A 20 -5.79 11.88 -17.61
N THR A 21 -5.73 12.35 -16.36
CA THR A 21 -5.65 13.77 -16.04
C THR A 21 -4.46 14.07 -15.16
N TYR A 22 -3.61 15.01 -15.59
CA TYR A 22 -2.39 15.43 -14.89
C TYR A 22 -1.29 14.37 -14.76
N GLY A 23 -1.40 13.24 -15.50
CA GLY A 23 -0.42 12.15 -15.47
C GLY A 23 -0.40 11.41 -14.14
N TYR A 24 0.69 10.76 -13.82
CA TYR A 24 0.85 9.79 -12.72
C TYR A 24 0.85 10.47 -11.35
N GLN A 25 -0.31 10.65 -10.73
CA GLN A 25 -0.45 11.30 -9.43
C GLN A 25 -0.56 10.30 -8.27
N CYS A 26 -0.20 10.73 -7.05
CA CYS A 26 -0.36 9.90 -5.86
C CYS A 26 -1.81 9.48 -5.62
N VAL A 27 -2.78 10.31 -6.00
CA VAL A 27 -4.22 10.02 -5.87
C VAL A 27 -4.69 8.94 -6.84
N ASP A 28 -4.04 8.77 -7.99
CA ASP A 28 -4.40 7.72 -8.96
C ASP A 28 -4.14 6.33 -8.41
N LEU A 29 -3.04 6.15 -7.69
CA LEU A 29 -2.78 4.91 -6.97
C LEU A 29 -3.86 4.63 -5.93
N ILE A 30 -4.34 5.65 -5.22
CA ILE A 30 -5.41 5.49 -4.22
C ILE A 30 -6.74 5.14 -4.86
N LYS A 31 -7.10 5.76 -5.98
CA LYS A 31 -8.32 5.40 -6.73
C LYS A 31 -8.30 3.94 -7.16
N LEU A 32 -7.18 3.51 -7.74
CA LEU A 32 -6.96 2.13 -8.15
C LEU A 32 -7.07 1.15 -6.96
N TYR A 33 -6.46 1.51 -5.83
CA TYR A 33 -6.51 0.69 -4.62
C TYR A 33 -7.93 0.55 -4.06
N LEU A 34 -8.66 1.65 -3.99
CA LEU A 34 -10.06 1.64 -3.54
C LEU A 34 -10.94 0.81 -4.47
N GLU A 35 -10.74 0.89 -5.79
CA GLU A 35 -11.44 0.03 -6.75
C GLU A 35 -11.08 -1.44 -6.55
N PHE A 36 -9.81 -1.74 -6.34
CA PHE A 36 -9.34 -3.09 -6.01
C PHE A 36 -10.01 -3.61 -4.73
N LEU A 37 -10.20 -2.78 -3.72
CA LEU A 37 -10.95 -3.14 -2.50
C LEU A 37 -12.46 -3.34 -2.75
N GLY A 38 -12.96 -2.99 -3.94
CA GLY A 38 -14.36 -3.16 -4.35
C GLY A 38 -15.25 -1.98 -4.04
N PHE A 39 -14.67 -0.79 -3.93
CA PHE A 39 -15.45 0.43 -4.03
C PHE A 39 -15.75 0.69 -5.51
N TRP A 40 -17.00 1.07 -5.81
CA TRP A 40 -17.43 1.29 -7.19
C TRP A 40 -16.88 2.62 -7.71
N LYS A 41 -16.43 2.62 -8.97
CA LYS A 41 -15.99 3.75 -9.79
C LYS A 41 -15.75 5.05 -9.03
N ILE A 42 -14.53 5.23 -8.56
CA ILE A 42 -14.10 6.44 -7.88
C ILE A 42 -13.97 7.56 -8.94
N LYS A 43 -15.03 8.33 -9.15
CA LYS A 43 -15.06 9.34 -10.21
C LYS A 43 -14.10 10.50 -9.97
N SER A 44 -14.00 10.95 -8.74
CA SER A 44 -13.06 12.02 -8.36
C SER A 44 -12.82 12.00 -6.86
N LEU A 45 -11.56 12.01 -6.46
CA LEU A 45 -11.14 12.25 -5.08
C LEU A 45 -10.54 13.66 -4.92
N GLY A 46 -10.39 14.40 -6.02
CA GLY A 46 -9.61 15.62 -6.04
C GLY A 46 -8.12 15.34 -5.85
N ASN A 47 -7.38 16.29 -5.30
CA ASN A 47 -5.99 16.09 -4.89
C ASN A 47 -5.91 15.45 -3.49
N ALA A 48 -4.70 15.09 -3.03
CA ALA A 48 -4.51 14.41 -1.73
C ALA A 48 -5.17 15.14 -0.55
N LYS A 49 -5.23 16.48 -0.58
CA LYS A 49 -5.86 17.31 0.44
C LYS A 49 -7.38 17.11 0.52
N GLN A 50 -8.02 16.75 -0.57
CA GLN A 50 -9.48 16.61 -0.65
C GLN A 50 -9.94 15.19 -0.36
N VAL A 51 -9.04 14.21 -0.41
CA VAL A 51 -9.37 12.79 -0.21
C VAL A 51 -10.10 12.53 1.12
N PRO A 52 -9.68 13.07 2.28
CA PRO A 52 -10.37 12.83 3.55
C PRO A 52 -11.79 13.38 3.60
N GLN A 53 -12.12 14.33 2.73
CA GLN A 53 -13.42 14.99 2.67
C GLN A 53 -14.34 14.40 1.60
N ALA A 54 -13.83 13.48 0.79
CA ALA A 54 -14.62 12.84 -0.26
C ALA A 54 -15.78 12.05 0.36
N ASN A 55 -16.94 12.08 -0.29
CA ASN A 55 -18.15 11.38 0.19
C ASN A 55 -17.92 9.89 0.47
N LEU A 56 -16.96 9.28 -0.19
CA LEU A 56 -16.55 7.91 0.03
C LEU A 56 -16.14 7.68 1.50
N PHE A 57 -15.44 8.64 2.10
CA PHE A 57 -14.94 8.58 3.48
C PHE A 57 -15.93 9.13 4.50
N ASN A 58 -17.01 9.75 4.06
CA ASN A 58 -18.10 10.24 4.90
C ASN A 58 -19.23 9.21 5.08
N SER A 59 -19.13 8.06 4.43
CA SER A 59 -20.17 7.00 4.48
C SER A 59 -20.19 6.20 5.78
N GLY A 60 -19.28 6.47 6.72
CA GLY A 60 -19.10 5.73 7.98
C GLY A 60 -18.39 4.38 7.81
N ARG A 61 -17.96 4.07 6.61
CA ARG A 61 -17.19 2.84 6.31
C ARG A 61 -15.70 3.03 6.49
N GLU A 62 -15.25 4.26 6.56
CA GLU A 62 -13.86 4.65 6.71
C GLU A 62 -13.72 5.53 7.95
N LYS A 63 -12.63 5.30 8.66
CA LYS A 63 -12.32 6.07 9.88
C LYS A 63 -11.00 6.79 9.71
N VAL A 64 -10.98 8.06 10.09
CA VAL A 64 -9.74 8.75 10.39
C VAL A 64 -9.25 8.24 11.75
N ILE A 65 -8.05 7.72 11.79
CA ILE A 65 -7.41 7.22 13.00
C ILE A 65 -6.08 7.92 13.23
N GLY A 66 -5.64 7.95 14.47
CA GLY A 66 -4.31 8.44 14.79
C GLY A 66 -3.21 7.49 14.33
N THR A 67 -2.01 8.00 14.15
CA THR A 67 -0.84 7.24 13.67
C THR A 67 -0.38 6.13 14.62
N ALA A 68 -0.84 6.11 15.86
CA ALA A 68 -0.49 5.07 16.83
C ALA A 68 -1.00 3.66 16.48
N ASN A 69 -2.04 3.56 15.65
CA ASN A 69 -2.71 2.31 15.30
C ASN A 69 -2.65 2.02 13.80
N VAL A 70 -1.65 2.53 13.10
CA VAL A 70 -1.46 2.31 11.67
C VAL A 70 -1.23 0.83 11.40
N MET A 71 -1.89 0.31 10.37
CA MET A 71 -1.71 -1.07 9.91
C MET A 71 -1.55 -1.11 8.39
N GLN A 72 -1.11 -2.24 7.91
CA GLN A 72 -0.98 -2.49 6.49
C GLN A 72 -2.31 -2.28 5.74
N GLY A 73 -2.21 -1.70 4.57
CA GLY A 73 -3.36 -1.34 3.74
C GLY A 73 -4.03 -0.03 4.12
N ASP A 74 -3.72 0.57 5.27
CA ASP A 74 -4.21 1.91 5.59
C ASP A 74 -3.72 2.93 4.55
N ILE A 75 -4.54 3.92 4.29
CA ILE A 75 -4.17 5.07 3.49
C ILE A 75 -3.62 6.14 4.44
N ILE A 76 -2.40 6.59 4.19
CA ILE A 76 -1.69 7.52 5.05
C ILE A 76 -1.41 8.83 4.31
N ILE A 77 -1.59 9.96 5.01
CA ILE A 77 -1.52 11.28 4.39
C ILE A 77 -0.53 12.16 5.15
N ARG A 78 0.34 12.83 4.39
CA ARG A 78 1.24 13.87 4.86
C ARG A 78 0.67 15.22 4.48
N THR A 79 0.34 16.05 5.49
CA THR A 79 -0.34 17.33 5.28
C THR A 79 0.61 18.52 5.26
N GLN A 80 1.88 18.32 5.58
CA GLN A 80 2.89 19.38 5.75
C GLN A 80 3.33 19.99 4.41
N ASP A 81 3.12 19.32 3.30
CA ASP A 81 3.46 19.81 1.97
C ASP A 81 2.33 20.66 1.37
N LYS A 82 2.68 21.58 0.49
CA LYS A 82 1.71 22.47 -0.19
C LYS A 82 0.54 21.72 -0.84
N TYR A 83 0.81 20.58 -1.47
CA TYR A 83 -0.19 19.79 -2.20
C TYR A 83 -0.64 18.55 -1.44
N TRP A 84 -0.06 18.30 -0.25
CA TRP A 84 -0.18 17.09 0.50
C TRP A 84 0.32 15.87 -0.28
N HIS A 85 0.59 14.79 0.40
CA HIS A 85 0.95 13.52 -0.24
C HIS A 85 0.16 12.39 0.41
N ILE A 86 -0.21 11.41 -0.40
CA ILE A 86 -1.02 10.26 0.01
C ILE A 86 -0.39 8.97 -0.49
N ALA A 87 -0.36 7.97 0.35
CA ALA A 87 0.25 6.68 0.08
C ALA A 87 -0.50 5.55 0.79
N ILE A 88 -0.13 4.30 0.53
CA ILE A 88 -0.71 3.11 1.14
C ILE A 88 0.36 2.45 2.02
N VAL A 89 0.02 2.12 3.25
CA VAL A 89 0.95 1.47 4.20
C VAL A 89 1.24 0.04 3.74
N ASP A 90 2.52 -0.26 3.53
CA ASP A 90 2.99 -1.63 3.29
C ASP A 90 3.29 -2.34 4.62
N ARG A 91 4.11 -1.72 5.47
CA ARG A 91 4.46 -2.24 6.80
C ARG A 91 5.06 -1.16 7.69
N ILE A 92 5.17 -1.47 8.97
CA ILE A 92 5.85 -0.61 9.95
C ILE A 92 7.02 -1.39 10.56
N VAL A 93 8.20 -0.81 10.55
CA VAL A 93 9.42 -1.41 11.09
C VAL A 93 10.19 -0.34 11.86
N TRP A 94 10.44 -0.56 13.16
CA TRP A 94 11.30 0.32 13.98
C TRP A 94 10.93 1.81 13.95
N GLY A 95 9.63 2.15 13.93
CA GLY A 95 9.15 3.54 13.88
C GLY A 95 9.19 4.17 12.49
N PHE A 96 9.57 3.42 11.47
CA PHE A 96 9.45 3.79 10.07
C PHE A 96 8.23 3.12 9.47
N VAL A 97 7.48 3.88 8.69
CA VAL A 97 6.42 3.36 7.84
C VAL A 97 6.96 3.15 6.43
N HIS A 98 6.83 1.93 5.93
CA HIS A 98 7.06 1.62 4.52
C HIS A 98 5.75 1.81 3.80
N VAL A 99 5.75 2.60 2.74
CA VAL A 99 4.55 2.94 1.98
C VAL A 99 4.71 2.59 0.52
N LEU A 100 3.64 2.09 -0.08
CA LEU A 100 3.50 2.00 -1.51
C LEU A 100 2.97 3.33 -2.02
N GLU A 101 3.70 4.01 -2.85
CA GLU A 101 3.38 5.36 -3.32
C GLU A 101 3.73 5.57 -4.78
N GLN A 102 3.10 6.58 -5.38
CA GLN A 102 3.39 7.10 -6.70
C GLN A 102 3.59 8.60 -6.60
N ASN A 103 4.55 9.16 -7.32
CA ASN A 103 4.88 10.60 -7.30
C ASN A 103 5.19 11.12 -5.88
N GLY A 104 5.86 10.31 -5.05
CA GLY A 104 6.05 10.60 -3.61
C GLY A 104 7.22 11.50 -3.28
N SER A 105 8.32 11.34 -3.94
CA SER A 105 9.56 11.99 -3.52
C SER A 105 10.05 13.02 -4.52
N GLY A 106 9.36 13.97 -4.89
CA GLY A 106 9.71 15.07 -5.80
C GLY A 106 11.18 15.33 -6.22
N LYS A 107 12.14 14.52 -5.78
CA LYS A 107 13.54 14.57 -6.21
C LYS A 107 14.11 13.17 -6.28
N ASN A 108 14.46 12.80 -7.46
CA ASN A 108 15.16 11.58 -7.79
C ASN A 108 16.48 11.37 -7.09
N SER A 109 16.70 10.15 -6.78
CA SER A 109 18.01 9.53 -6.83
C SER A 109 18.73 9.82 -8.17
N GLY A 110 19.39 10.96 -8.29
CA GLY A 110 20.52 11.19 -9.23
C GLY A 110 20.32 11.03 -10.75
N SER A 111 19.22 10.52 -11.24
CA SER A 111 19.07 10.21 -12.68
C SER A 111 18.40 11.30 -13.52
N GLY A 112 17.95 12.41 -12.93
CA GLY A 112 17.31 13.50 -13.68
C GLY A 112 15.96 13.16 -14.31
N ILE A 113 15.51 11.93 -14.21
CA ILE A 113 14.24 11.44 -14.76
C ILE A 113 13.25 11.31 -13.61
N TRP A 114 12.12 12.01 -13.67
CA TRP A 114 11.00 11.83 -12.76
C TRP A 114 10.38 10.45 -12.98
N ASP A 115 10.86 9.47 -12.23
CA ASP A 115 10.26 8.14 -12.27
C ASP A 115 9.04 8.11 -11.35
N ASN A 116 7.87 8.37 -11.93
CA ASN A 116 6.59 8.30 -11.23
C ASN A 116 6.07 6.86 -11.11
N ALA A 117 6.93 5.87 -11.19
CA ALA A 117 6.53 4.50 -10.97
C ALA A 117 6.16 4.27 -9.50
N ILE A 118 5.25 3.35 -9.27
CA ILE A 118 4.86 2.91 -7.94
C ILE A 118 6.05 2.23 -7.27
N ARG A 119 6.46 2.75 -6.11
CA ARG A 119 7.62 2.29 -5.35
C ARG A 119 7.28 2.12 -3.87
N ILE A 120 8.11 1.36 -3.19
CA ILE A 120 8.09 1.30 -1.73
C ILE A 120 9.19 2.20 -1.20
N HIS A 121 8.78 3.17 -0.38
CA HIS A 121 9.71 4.03 0.35
C HIS A 121 9.46 3.93 1.86
N ALA A 122 10.51 4.19 2.64
CA ALA A 122 10.46 4.18 4.09
C ALA A 122 10.61 5.61 4.63
N TYR A 123 9.68 6.01 5.46
CA TYR A 123 9.69 7.33 6.10
C TYR A 123 9.48 7.22 7.60
N PRO A 124 9.98 8.18 8.40
CA PRO A 124 9.59 8.25 9.80
C PRO A 124 8.07 8.38 9.94
N LEU A 125 7.44 7.54 10.75
CA LEU A 125 5.98 7.55 10.91
C LEU A 125 5.44 8.93 11.31
N LYS A 126 6.22 9.70 12.09
CA LYS A 126 5.88 11.07 12.51
C LYS A 126 5.72 12.09 11.37
N TRP A 127 6.10 11.74 10.14
CA TRP A 127 5.91 12.62 8.98
C TRP A 127 4.48 12.60 8.45
N TYR A 128 3.68 11.67 8.92
CA TYR A 128 2.29 11.53 8.52
C TYR A 128 1.36 11.96 9.65
N ASP A 129 0.32 12.68 9.30
CA ASP A 129 -0.58 13.32 10.25
C ASP A 129 -1.95 12.67 10.26
N MET A 130 -2.32 12.00 9.19
CA MET A 130 -3.65 11.45 9.03
C MET A 130 -3.60 10.04 8.46
N VAL A 131 -4.46 9.18 8.98
CA VAL A 131 -4.63 7.80 8.52
C VAL A 131 -6.10 7.55 8.25
N LEU A 132 -6.39 7.05 7.05
CA LEU A 132 -7.74 6.64 6.65
C LEU A 132 -7.78 5.11 6.58
N ARG A 133 -8.65 4.50 7.35
CA ARG A 133 -8.86 3.05 7.35
C ARG A 133 -10.17 2.67 6.68
N CYS A 134 -10.06 1.86 5.65
CA CYS A 134 -11.20 1.25 4.97
C CYS A 134 -11.68 0.00 5.71
N SER A 135 -12.98 -0.12 5.99
CA SER A 135 -13.56 -1.33 6.59
C SER A 135 -13.25 -2.59 5.78
N LYS A 136 -13.22 -2.47 4.46
CA LYS A 136 -12.90 -3.58 3.55
C LYS A 136 -11.47 -4.10 3.65
N ILE A 137 -10.55 -3.35 4.25
CA ILE A 137 -9.20 -3.84 4.55
C ILE A 137 -9.29 -4.99 5.56
N ILE A 138 -10.07 -4.80 6.60
CA ILE A 138 -10.27 -5.80 7.66
C ILE A 138 -10.95 -7.05 7.09
N GLU A 139 -11.99 -6.88 6.27
CA GLU A 139 -12.71 -7.97 5.62
C GLU A 139 -11.80 -8.83 4.72
N ASN A 140 -10.80 -8.21 4.11
CA ASN A 140 -9.87 -8.89 3.21
C ASN A 140 -8.71 -9.60 3.93
N LEU A 141 -8.49 -9.41 5.23
CA LEU A 141 -7.37 -10.02 5.97
C LEU A 141 -7.41 -11.56 5.95
N GLU A 142 -8.58 -12.18 5.96
CA GLU A 142 -8.69 -13.66 5.86
C GLU A 142 -8.31 -14.17 4.47
N LEU A 143 -8.74 -13.45 3.44
CA LEU A 143 -8.35 -13.77 2.06
C LEU A 143 -6.84 -13.61 1.86
N GLU A 144 -6.26 -12.59 2.48
CA GLU A 144 -4.82 -12.35 2.49
C GLU A 144 -4.04 -13.52 3.07
N LYS A 145 -4.47 -14.06 4.21
CA LYS A 145 -3.85 -15.24 4.84
C LYS A 145 -3.83 -16.46 3.93
N THR A 146 -4.94 -16.72 3.27
CA THR A 146 -5.05 -17.84 2.35
C THR A 146 -4.06 -17.67 1.20
N TYR A 147 -4.02 -16.48 0.60
CA TYR A 147 -3.11 -16.18 -0.49
C TYR A 147 -1.63 -16.31 -0.08
N ILE A 148 -1.26 -15.82 1.12
CA ILE A 148 0.10 -15.94 1.64
C ILE A 148 0.50 -17.41 1.84
N LYS A 149 -0.38 -18.23 2.40
CA LYS A 149 -0.12 -19.67 2.56
C LYS A 149 0.15 -20.34 1.21
N GLU A 150 -0.65 -20.03 0.20
CA GLU A 150 -0.45 -20.51 -1.16
C GLU A 150 0.90 -20.09 -1.73
N LYS A 151 1.28 -18.80 -1.54
CA LYS A 151 2.57 -18.27 -2.01
C LYS A 151 3.77 -18.84 -1.27
N ILE A 152 3.67 -19.10 0.02
CA ILE A 152 4.73 -19.79 0.78
C ILE A 152 4.93 -21.19 0.21
N ALA A 153 3.86 -21.94 0.00
CA ALA A 153 3.93 -23.30 -0.54
C ALA A 153 4.54 -23.32 -1.96
N GLU A 154 4.11 -22.39 -2.83
CA GLU A 154 4.65 -22.24 -4.18
C GLU A 154 6.15 -21.96 -4.19
N ARG A 155 6.58 -20.98 -3.37
CA ARG A 155 8.00 -20.60 -3.27
C ARG A 155 8.87 -21.67 -2.65
N GLN A 156 8.33 -22.40 -1.65
CA GLN A 156 9.02 -23.54 -1.07
C GLN A 156 9.20 -24.68 -2.07
N ALA A 157 8.17 -24.97 -2.86
CA ALA A 157 8.25 -26.00 -3.91
C ALA A 157 9.30 -25.63 -4.99
N TYR A 158 9.36 -24.34 -5.36
CA TYR A 158 10.40 -23.86 -6.27
C TYR A 158 11.81 -24.05 -5.68
N LEU A 159 12.04 -23.63 -4.43
CA LEU A 159 13.34 -23.77 -3.75
C LEU A 159 13.78 -25.21 -3.57
N ASN A 160 12.86 -26.15 -3.40
CA ASN A 160 13.18 -27.57 -3.31
C ASN A 160 13.84 -28.08 -4.60
N ASN A 161 13.51 -27.48 -5.75
CA ASN A 161 14.09 -27.81 -7.05
C ASN A 161 15.27 -26.89 -7.46
N HIS A 162 15.43 -25.74 -6.77
CA HIS A 162 16.46 -24.73 -7.05
C HIS A 162 17.09 -24.21 -5.74
N PRO A 163 17.72 -25.08 -4.94
CA PRO A 163 18.18 -24.75 -3.59
C PRO A 163 19.23 -23.65 -3.54
N GLU A 164 19.94 -23.43 -4.64
CA GLU A 164 21.01 -22.42 -4.74
C GLU A 164 20.51 -21.03 -5.16
N ASP A 165 19.19 -20.86 -5.41
CA ASP A 165 18.66 -19.56 -5.83
C ASP A 165 18.48 -18.61 -4.63
N PRO A 166 19.38 -17.62 -4.42
CA PRO A 166 19.31 -16.71 -3.29
C PRO A 166 18.12 -15.75 -3.40
N THR A 167 17.68 -15.43 -4.61
CA THR A 167 16.54 -14.54 -4.85
C THR A 167 15.24 -15.20 -4.42
N ALA A 168 15.08 -16.48 -4.76
CA ALA A 168 13.91 -17.25 -4.35
C ALA A 168 13.87 -17.46 -2.85
N ARG A 169 15.02 -17.68 -2.20
CA ARG A 169 15.12 -17.78 -0.73
C ARG A 169 14.73 -16.49 -0.05
N ALA A 170 15.29 -15.35 -0.45
CA ALA A 170 14.94 -14.03 0.09
C ALA A 170 13.45 -13.71 -0.11
N SER A 171 12.87 -14.10 -1.25
CA SER A 171 11.46 -13.93 -1.55
C SER A 171 10.56 -14.78 -0.64
N LEU A 172 10.96 -16.01 -0.31
CA LEU A 172 10.24 -16.86 0.63
C LEU A 172 10.27 -16.27 2.04
N GLU A 173 11.45 -15.88 2.53
CA GLU A 173 11.64 -15.27 3.84
C GLU A 173 10.76 -14.02 4.00
N ALA A 174 10.80 -13.11 3.03
CA ALA A 174 9.95 -11.91 3.02
C ALA A 174 8.45 -12.24 3.06
N THR A 175 8.03 -13.35 2.43
CA THR A 175 6.62 -13.77 2.46
C THR A 175 6.21 -14.36 3.80
N VAL A 176 7.10 -15.13 4.43
CA VAL A 176 6.88 -15.68 5.77
C VAL A 176 6.79 -14.55 6.80
N ASP A 177 7.71 -13.59 6.75
CA ASP A 177 7.70 -12.42 7.64
C ASP A 177 6.42 -11.61 7.49
N TYR A 178 5.96 -11.45 6.26
CA TYR A 178 4.69 -10.80 5.98
C TYR A 178 3.50 -11.56 6.60
N GLY A 179 3.47 -12.89 6.47
CA GLY A 179 2.46 -13.73 7.09
C GLY A 179 2.42 -13.60 8.62
N ASN A 180 3.59 -13.54 9.26
CA ASN A 180 3.73 -13.34 10.69
C ASN A 180 3.19 -11.97 11.15
N CYS A 181 3.40 -10.92 10.37
CA CYS A 181 2.83 -9.58 10.65
C CYS A 181 1.31 -9.60 10.65
N ILE A 182 0.66 -10.30 9.72
CA ILE A 182 -0.80 -10.40 9.67
C ILE A 182 -1.35 -11.14 10.89
N GLU A 183 -0.70 -12.22 11.33
CA GLU A 183 -1.11 -12.96 12.54
C GLU A 183 -1.03 -12.08 13.80
N TYR A 184 0.00 -11.23 13.89
CA TYR A 184 0.14 -10.29 15.01
C TYR A 184 -0.99 -9.24 15.03
N LEU A 185 -1.40 -8.72 13.87
CA LEU A 185 -2.46 -7.71 13.78
C LEU A 185 -3.84 -8.22 14.22
N LYS A 186 -4.09 -9.53 14.15
CA LYS A 186 -5.36 -10.13 14.60
C LYS A 186 -5.47 -10.32 16.10
N LYS A 187 -4.35 -10.32 16.81
CA LYS A 187 -4.32 -10.53 18.26
C LYS A 187 -4.50 -9.24 19.07
N LYS A 188 -4.62 -8.09 18.37
CA LYS A 188 -4.91 -6.78 18.93
C LYS A 188 -6.32 -6.31 18.60
#